data_445ac3a11503ae25068391e8faf10fc2
#
_entry.id   445ac3a11503ae25068391e8faf10fc2
#
_cell.length_a   1.000
_cell.length_b   1.000
_cell.length_c   1.000
_cell.angle_alpha   90.00
_cell.angle_beta   90.00
_cell.angle_gamma   90.00
#
_symmetry.space_group_name_H-M   'P 1'
#
loop_
_entity.id
_entity.type
_entity.pdbx_description
1 polymer ?
#
loop_
_entity_poly.entity_id
_entity_poly.type
_entity_poly.pdbx_seq_one_letter_code
_entity_poly.pdbx_strand_id
1 'polypeptide(L)'
;MIGRVVLLHAMLDVPFLLTDSSRIEAPFVVDTGFSGELTLPVQDVETLQLQLIGTKRALLADNTAFEYPVYRADILWNGVKKGVVVMALGERPLLGTGLLEGYSLKINFVENGTVLIEAL
;
A
#
# COMPACT_ATOMS: atom_id res chain seq x y z
N MET A 1 -13.83 -3.08 -3.71
CA MET A 1 -12.78 -3.92 -3.09
C MET A 1 -13.15 -4.13 -1.64
N ILE A 2 -13.01 -5.35 -1.18
CA ILE A 2 -13.46 -5.75 0.16
C ILE A 2 -12.27 -6.32 0.92
N GLY A 3 -12.06 -5.80 2.13
CA GLY A 3 -11.12 -6.31 3.10
C GLY A 3 -11.82 -6.61 4.42
N ARG A 4 -11.04 -6.75 5.46
CA ARG A 4 -11.56 -7.05 6.80
C ARG A 4 -10.73 -6.39 7.89
N VAL A 5 -11.34 -6.21 9.05
CA VAL A 5 -10.65 -5.72 10.24
C VAL A 5 -9.98 -6.90 10.95
N VAL A 6 -8.70 -6.77 11.25
CA VAL A 6 -7.91 -7.74 12.01
C VAL A 6 -7.18 -6.99 13.12
N LEU A 7 -7.45 -7.32 14.37
CA LEU A 7 -6.83 -6.67 15.54
C LEU A 7 -6.91 -5.14 15.45
N LEU A 8 -8.08 -4.62 15.13
CA LEU A 8 -8.39 -3.19 14.98
C LEU A 8 -7.69 -2.50 13.78
N HIS A 9 -7.06 -3.26 12.88
CA HIS A 9 -6.50 -2.72 11.65
C HIS A 9 -7.43 -3.05 10.47
N ALA A 10 -7.74 -2.04 9.66
CA ALA A 10 -8.45 -2.24 8.41
C ALA A 10 -7.47 -2.81 7.37
N MET A 11 -7.67 -4.07 6.97
CA MET A 11 -6.76 -4.78 6.08
C MET A 11 -7.37 -4.95 4.70
N LEU A 12 -6.55 -4.79 3.67
CA LEU A 12 -6.94 -5.06 2.29
C LEU A 12 -5.81 -5.85 1.61
N ASP A 13 -6.16 -6.95 0.95
CA ASP A 13 -5.20 -7.68 0.12
C ASP A 13 -5.09 -7.00 -1.24
N VAL A 14 -3.87 -6.61 -1.61
CA VAL A 14 -3.59 -5.93 -2.87
C VAL A 14 -2.89 -6.90 -3.81
N PRO A 15 -3.47 -7.17 -4.99
CA PRO A 15 -2.83 -8.03 -5.98
C PRO A 15 -1.72 -7.28 -6.72
N PHE A 16 -0.48 -7.79 -6.64
CA PHE A 16 0.65 -7.31 -7.42
C PHE A 16 0.80 -8.16 -8.67
N LEU A 17 0.97 -7.51 -9.81
CA LEU A 17 1.23 -8.17 -11.09
C LEU A 17 2.73 -8.20 -11.32
N LEU A 18 3.30 -9.39 -11.44
CA LEU A 18 4.73 -9.59 -11.66
C LEU A 18 5.06 -9.60 -13.15
N THR A 19 6.36 -9.47 -13.48
CA THR A 19 6.83 -9.39 -14.87
C THR A 19 6.55 -10.65 -15.67
N ASP A 20 6.43 -11.82 -15.01
CA ASP A 20 6.11 -13.09 -15.65
C ASP A 20 4.60 -13.33 -15.81
N SER A 21 3.79 -12.28 -15.60
CA SER A 21 2.32 -12.33 -15.62
C SER A 21 1.69 -13.09 -14.45
N SER A 22 2.48 -13.53 -13.48
CA SER A 22 1.95 -14.10 -12.25
C SER A 22 1.45 -12.99 -11.32
N ARG A 23 0.74 -13.39 -10.28
CA ARG A 23 0.07 -12.48 -9.37
C ARG A 23 0.34 -12.92 -7.93
N ILE A 24 0.71 -11.97 -7.09
CA ILE A 24 0.89 -12.21 -5.65
C ILE A 24 0.03 -11.20 -4.90
N GLU A 25 -0.77 -11.67 -3.96
CA GLU A 25 -1.54 -10.82 -3.07
C GLU A 25 -0.75 -10.54 -1.80
N ALA A 26 -0.72 -9.28 -1.39
CA ALA A 26 -0.06 -8.84 -0.17
C ALA A 26 -1.02 -8.06 0.71
N PRO A 27 -1.06 -8.33 2.03
CA PRO A 27 -1.95 -7.61 2.94
C PRO A 27 -1.38 -6.24 3.29
N PHE A 28 -2.24 -5.23 3.22
CA PHE A 28 -1.90 -3.85 3.59
C PHE A 28 -2.84 -3.35 4.67
N VAL A 29 -2.31 -2.55 5.58
CA VAL A 29 -3.13 -1.76 6.51
C VAL A 29 -3.56 -0.49 5.78
N VAL A 30 -4.84 -0.22 5.74
CA VAL A 30 -5.37 1.05 5.23
C VAL A 30 -5.07 2.14 6.27
N ASP A 31 -4.24 3.11 5.89
CA ASP A 31 -3.78 4.17 6.78
C ASP A 31 -4.13 5.54 6.19
N THR A 32 -5.17 6.16 6.73
CA THR A 32 -5.62 7.48 6.27
C THR A 32 -4.70 8.62 6.71
N GLY A 33 -3.74 8.35 7.57
CA GLY A 33 -2.70 9.31 7.95
C GLY A 33 -1.50 9.33 7.00
N PHE A 34 -1.46 8.42 6.04
CA PHE A 34 -0.41 8.35 5.02
C PHE A 34 -0.96 8.85 3.68
N SER A 35 -0.34 9.88 3.11
CA SER A 35 -0.82 10.51 1.87
C SER A 35 -0.25 9.92 0.59
N GLY A 36 0.71 9.00 0.67
CA GLY A 36 1.24 8.30 -0.49
C GLY A 36 0.33 7.16 -0.95
N GLU A 37 0.82 6.34 -1.86
CA GLU A 37 0.07 5.20 -2.36
C GLU A 37 0.33 3.94 -1.54
N LEU A 38 1.54 3.39 -1.58
CA LEU A 38 1.90 2.18 -0.83
C LEU A 38 3.24 2.34 -0.14
N THR A 39 3.39 1.72 1.04
CA THR A 39 4.69 1.45 1.65
C THR A 39 4.87 -0.05 1.81
N LEU A 40 6.11 -0.52 1.69
CA LEU A 40 6.49 -1.90 1.98
C LEU A 40 7.78 -1.91 2.79
N PRO A 41 7.93 -2.82 3.76
CA PRO A 41 9.24 -3.11 4.33
C PRO A 41 10.24 -3.47 3.23
N VAL A 42 11.51 -3.13 3.44
CA VAL A 42 12.57 -3.34 2.42
C VAL A 42 12.63 -4.79 1.95
N GLN A 43 12.51 -5.74 2.88
CA GLN A 43 12.57 -7.16 2.53
C GLN A 43 11.42 -7.62 1.61
N ASP A 44 10.26 -6.99 1.70
CA ASP A 44 9.10 -7.36 0.87
C ASP A 44 9.24 -6.86 -0.56
N VAL A 45 9.94 -5.74 -0.74
CA VAL A 45 10.21 -5.18 -2.07
C VAL A 45 11.04 -6.16 -2.90
N GLU A 46 12.02 -6.81 -2.29
CA GLU A 46 12.86 -7.80 -2.98
C GLU A 46 12.04 -9.02 -3.42
N THR A 47 11.15 -9.50 -2.56
CA THR A 47 10.28 -10.64 -2.87
C THR A 47 9.36 -10.35 -4.06
N LEU A 48 8.85 -9.12 -4.16
CA LEU A 48 7.94 -8.72 -5.24
C LEU A 48 8.65 -8.29 -6.52
N GLN A 49 9.98 -8.25 -6.53
CA GLN A 49 10.80 -7.90 -7.70
C GLN A 49 10.40 -6.56 -8.33
N LEU A 50 10.19 -5.55 -7.49
CA LEU A 50 9.75 -4.24 -7.95
C LEU A 50 10.89 -3.47 -8.64
N GLN A 51 10.52 -2.57 -9.54
CA GLN A 51 11.46 -1.73 -10.27
C GLN A 51 11.85 -0.51 -9.45
N LEU A 52 13.14 -0.36 -9.14
CA LEU A 52 13.65 0.84 -8.49
C LEU A 52 13.54 2.05 -9.44
N ILE A 53 12.94 3.13 -8.98
CA ILE A 53 12.78 4.36 -9.79
C ILE A 53 13.48 5.57 -9.18
N GLY A 54 14.02 5.48 -7.97
CA GLY A 54 14.75 6.57 -7.35
C GLY A 54 14.78 6.49 -5.85
N THR A 55 15.14 7.62 -5.24
CA THR A 55 15.15 7.79 -3.79
C THR A 55 14.41 9.07 -3.43
N LYS A 56 13.84 9.10 -2.23
CA LYS A 56 13.26 10.32 -1.65
C LYS A 56 13.85 10.57 -0.29
N ARG A 57 13.78 11.83 0.14
CA ARG A 57 14.22 12.26 1.47
C ARG A 57 13.01 12.56 2.33
N ALA A 58 13.10 12.16 3.59
CA ALA A 58 12.14 12.53 4.61
C ALA A 58 12.88 13.21 5.78
N LEU A 59 12.22 14.18 6.41
CA LEU A 59 12.71 14.83 7.61
C LEU A 59 12.05 14.19 8.82
N LEU A 60 12.88 13.86 9.83
CA LEU A 60 12.41 13.45 11.13
C LEU A 60 12.08 14.68 11.99
N ALA A 61 11.41 14.47 13.11
CA ALA A 61 11.01 15.54 14.03
C ALA A 61 12.20 16.34 14.57
N ASP A 62 13.40 15.73 14.62
CA ASP A 62 14.64 16.37 15.08
C ASP A 62 15.41 17.07 13.96
N ASN A 63 14.79 17.25 12.78
CA ASN A 63 15.37 17.82 11.56
C ASN A 63 16.47 16.98 10.91
N THR A 64 16.72 15.76 11.36
CA THR A 64 17.58 14.85 10.61
C THR A 64 16.85 14.36 9.36
N ALA A 65 17.60 14.21 8.26
CA ALA A 65 17.07 13.70 7.01
C ALA A 65 17.51 12.25 6.83
N PHE A 66 16.63 11.42 6.27
CA PHE A 66 17.00 10.10 5.79
C PHE A 66 16.47 9.90 4.38
N GLU A 67 17.15 9.02 3.64
CA GLU A 67 16.74 8.66 2.29
C GLU A 67 16.16 7.25 2.27
N TYR A 68 15.14 7.05 1.45
CA TYR A 68 14.55 5.74 1.25
C TYR A 68 14.32 5.47 -0.23
N PRO A 69 14.46 4.21 -0.66
CA PRO A 69 14.24 3.87 -2.07
C PRO A 69 12.75 3.89 -2.41
N VAL A 70 12.48 4.24 -3.66
CA VAL A 70 11.14 4.32 -4.21
C VAL A 70 11.06 3.42 -5.43
N TYR A 71 9.99 2.64 -5.51
CA TYR A 71 9.80 1.63 -6.54
C TYR A 71 8.50 1.86 -7.27
N ARG A 72 8.41 1.28 -8.46
CA ARG A 72 7.18 1.20 -9.22
C ARG A 72 6.66 -0.24 -9.18
N ALA A 73 5.36 -0.37 -9.01
CA ALA A 73 4.67 -1.65 -9.09
C ALA A 73 3.43 -1.52 -9.97
N ASP A 74 3.02 -2.63 -10.59
CA ASP A 74 1.72 -2.76 -11.21
C ASP A 74 0.83 -3.59 -10.29
N ILE A 75 -0.35 -3.07 -9.98
CA ILE A 75 -1.33 -3.75 -9.15
C ILE A 75 -2.67 -3.82 -9.87
N LEU A 76 -3.55 -4.67 -9.37
CA LEU A 76 -4.97 -4.59 -9.71
C LEU A 76 -5.65 -3.71 -8.67
N TRP A 77 -6.19 -2.60 -9.12
CA TRP A 77 -6.92 -1.66 -8.27
C TRP A 77 -8.34 -1.54 -8.81
N ASN A 78 -9.30 -2.01 -8.01
CA ASN A 78 -10.70 -2.11 -8.43
C ASN A 78 -10.86 -2.91 -9.74
N GLY A 79 -10.09 -3.98 -9.87
CA GLY A 79 -10.11 -4.87 -11.03
C GLY A 79 -9.38 -4.37 -12.27
N VAL A 80 -8.72 -3.21 -12.20
CA VAL A 80 -8.02 -2.59 -13.32
C VAL A 80 -6.53 -2.48 -13.01
N LYS A 81 -5.68 -2.79 -13.98
CA LYS A 81 -4.23 -2.63 -13.84
C LYS A 81 -3.89 -1.17 -13.62
N LYS A 82 -3.12 -0.90 -12.56
CA LYS A 82 -2.70 0.44 -12.20
C LYS A 82 -1.23 0.43 -11.80
N GLY A 83 -0.44 1.35 -12.37
CA GLY A 83 0.92 1.62 -11.90
C GLY A 83 0.88 2.48 -10.65
N VAL A 84 1.64 2.08 -9.63
CA VAL A 84 1.68 2.77 -8.34
C VAL A 84 3.11 2.96 -7.89
N VAL A 85 3.30 3.91 -7.00
CA VAL A 85 4.58 4.20 -6.34
C VAL A 85 4.59 3.49 -4.99
N VAL A 86 5.66 2.74 -4.73
CA VAL A 86 5.89 2.03 -3.49
C VAL A 86 7.12 2.62 -2.80
N MET A 87 6.96 3.08 -1.57
CA MET A 87 8.06 3.56 -0.75
C MET A 87 8.56 2.41 0.12
N ALA A 88 9.87 2.10 0.06
CA ALA A 88 10.47 1.05 0.87
C ALA A 88 10.85 1.63 2.24
N LEU A 89 9.91 1.59 3.16
CA LEU A 89 10.12 2.07 4.52
C LEU A 89 9.10 1.47 5.47
N GLY A 90 9.41 1.53 6.77
CA GLY A 90 8.51 1.07 7.81
C GLY A 90 8.59 -0.42 8.09
N GLU A 91 7.79 -0.87 9.03
CA GLU A 91 7.78 -2.25 9.51
C GLU A 91 6.61 -3.07 8.98
N ARG A 92 5.58 -2.39 8.45
CA ARG A 92 4.39 -3.04 7.90
C ARG A 92 3.92 -2.36 6.63
N PRO A 93 3.29 -3.11 5.72
CA PRO A 93 2.72 -2.55 4.51
C PRO A 93 1.57 -1.59 4.82
N LEU A 94 1.62 -0.36 4.27
CA LEU A 94 0.57 0.64 4.43
C LEU A 94 0.01 1.05 3.07
N LEU A 95 -1.30 1.23 3.03
CA LEU A 95 -2.03 1.75 1.87
C LEU A 95 -2.57 3.13 2.25
N GLY A 96 -2.13 4.14 1.52
CA GLY A 96 -2.41 5.54 1.84
C GLY A 96 -3.54 6.17 1.02
N THR A 97 -3.84 7.40 1.36
CA THR A 97 -4.92 8.16 0.74
C THR A 97 -4.65 8.49 -0.73
N GLY A 98 -3.38 8.42 -1.17
CA GLY A 98 -3.05 8.57 -2.59
C GLY A 98 -3.74 7.54 -3.48
N LEU A 99 -4.02 6.33 -2.97
CA LEU A 99 -4.83 5.33 -3.68
C LEU A 99 -6.33 5.48 -3.44
N LEU A 100 -6.72 6.14 -2.36
CA LEU A 100 -8.13 6.27 -1.98
C LEU A 100 -8.82 7.48 -2.62
N GLU A 101 -8.07 8.35 -3.26
CA GLU A 101 -8.65 9.51 -3.95
C GLU A 101 -9.64 9.04 -5.02
N GLY A 102 -10.84 9.57 -4.98
CA GLY A 102 -11.93 9.17 -5.87
C GLY A 102 -12.73 7.96 -5.39
N TYR A 103 -12.47 7.49 -4.16
CA TYR A 103 -13.12 6.33 -3.56
C TYR A 103 -13.72 6.67 -2.20
N SER A 104 -14.74 5.94 -1.80
CA SER A 104 -15.23 5.94 -0.43
C SER A 104 -14.63 4.76 0.33
N LEU A 105 -14.41 4.96 1.62
CA LEU A 105 -13.90 3.94 2.54
C LEU A 105 -14.89 3.79 3.69
N LYS A 106 -15.43 2.58 3.87
CA LYS A 106 -16.30 2.25 4.99
C LYS A 106 -15.73 1.08 5.77
N ILE A 107 -15.61 1.25 7.07
CA ILE A 107 -15.00 0.25 7.95
C ILE A 107 -15.96 -0.06 9.10
N ASN A 108 -16.24 -1.33 9.32
CA ASN A 108 -16.96 -1.80 10.50
C ASN A 108 -15.94 -2.31 11.51
N PHE A 109 -15.68 -1.55 12.57
CA PHE A 109 -14.62 -1.86 13.54
C PHE A 109 -15.07 -2.91 14.57
N VAL A 110 -15.22 -4.12 14.09
CA VAL A 110 -15.30 -5.33 14.90
C VAL A 110 -14.35 -6.36 14.26
N GLU A 111 -13.90 -7.35 15.02
CA GLU A 111 -13.04 -8.39 14.45
C GLU A 111 -13.74 -9.06 13.27
N ASN A 112 -13.02 -9.19 12.15
CA ASN A 112 -13.54 -9.64 10.84
C ASN A 112 -14.62 -8.72 10.23
N GLY A 113 -14.77 -7.50 10.76
CA GLY A 113 -15.68 -6.50 10.18
C GLY A 113 -15.27 -6.13 8.76
N THR A 114 -16.23 -5.71 7.96
CA THR A 114 -16.02 -5.39 6.55
C THR A 114 -15.23 -4.08 6.38
N VAL A 115 -14.25 -4.10 5.48
CA VAL A 115 -13.59 -2.91 4.93
C VAL A 115 -14.05 -2.82 3.49
N LEU A 116 -14.76 -1.75 3.12
CA LEU A 116 -15.33 -1.58 1.80
C LEU A 116 -14.78 -0.33 1.14
N ILE A 117 -14.15 -0.50 -0.03
CA ILE A 117 -13.63 0.60 -0.85
C ILE A 117 -14.38 0.56 -2.18
N GLU A 118 -15.10 1.63 -2.48
CA GLU A 118 -15.94 1.75 -3.67
C GLU A 118 -15.63 3.06 -4.40
N ALA A 119 -15.66 3.02 -5.73
CA ALA A 119 -15.53 4.23 -6.54
C ALA A 119 -16.71 5.17 -6.29
N LEU A 120 -16.42 6.46 -6.22
CA LEU A 120 -17.44 7.49 -6.08
C LEU A 120 -18.24 7.71 -7.37
#